data_1d6468643f7bbba35d0e90e6f83b7d61
#
_entry.id   1d6468643f7bbba35d0e90e6f83b7d61
#
_cell.length_a   1.000
_cell.length_b   1.000
_cell.length_c   1.000
_cell.angle_alpha   90.00
_cell.angle_beta   90.00
_cell.angle_gamma   90.00
#
_symmetry.space_group_name_H-M   'P 1'
#
loop_
_entity.id
_entity.type
_entity.pdbx_description
1 polymer ?
#
loop_
_entity_poly.entity_id
_entity_poly.type
_entity_poly.pdbx_seq_one_letter_code
_entity_poly.pdbx_strand_id
1 'polypeptide(L)'
;MIEIHVFEHRAMATTFQARIQGEEKSYAAQAAAAAFQRLNALESVLSRFRPGSEICQASALLPGEFLRLSEPVFACLSLAKQMEQITRGAFSATPAALRNQPTPPLWELDQRTWMVHCQKGKLDFDLGAIGKGFALDRMKEILEEWGCEIHLLVAGGSSIRAGQPPLDLQGWSCGLGDNDSSQRYCLKNCSLSGSGLAVQGRHILDPRSGQPAARDGRTWALCDTAAESDALSTAAMVLSHKELEEVLKLNCQWLAWIQEKDLWRCMGNRPLPARA
;
A
#
# COMPACT_ATOMS: atom_id res chain seq x y z
N MET A 1 -26.57 18.49 8.32
CA MET A 1 -25.42 17.71 7.81
C MET A 1 -25.53 16.30 8.38
N ILE A 2 -25.41 15.28 7.55
CA ILE A 2 -25.33 13.88 8.02
C ILE A 2 -23.97 13.71 8.67
N GLU A 3 -23.94 13.19 9.90
CA GLU A 3 -22.72 13.07 10.71
C GLU A 3 -21.77 12.04 10.10
N ILE A 4 -20.46 12.32 10.13
CA ILE A 4 -19.41 11.36 9.82
C ILE A 4 -18.97 10.68 11.11
N HIS A 5 -19.18 9.38 11.22
CA HIS A 5 -18.73 8.58 12.34
C HIS A 5 -17.28 8.14 12.13
N VAL A 6 -16.46 8.29 13.17
CA VAL A 6 -15.01 7.98 13.12
C VAL A 6 -14.71 6.88 14.13
N PHE A 7 -14.05 5.83 13.65
CA PHE A 7 -13.65 4.69 14.45
C PHE A 7 -12.14 4.43 14.25
N GLU A 8 -11.44 4.04 15.30
CA GLU A 8 -10.00 3.81 15.28
C GLU A 8 -9.63 2.45 15.84
N HIS A 9 -8.56 1.87 15.30
CA HIS A 9 -8.01 0.59 15.74
C HIS A 9 -6.51 0.54 15.54
N ARG A 10 -5.76 -0.08 16.47
CA ARG A 10 -4.32 -0.27 16.36
C ARG A 10 -4.00 -1.64 15.79
N ALA A 11 -3.31 -1.67 14.65
CA ALA A 11 -2.79 -2.86 14.02
C ALA A 11 -1.58 -2.51 13.13
N MET A 12 -0.77 -3.49 12.75
CA MET A 12 0.39 -3.31 11.86
C MET A 12 1.30 -2.14 12.28
N ALA A 13 1.54 -2.03 13.58
CA ALA A 13 2.36 -0.98 14.23
C ALA A 13 1.88 0.46 13.98
N THR A 14 0.62 0.68 13.59
CA THR A 14 0.05 2.01 13.36
C THR A 14 -1.42 2.08 13.80
N THR A 15 -2.05 3.24 13.67
CA THR A 15 -3.49 3.43 13.88
C THR A 15 -4.20 3.39 12.54
N PHE A 16 -5.21 2.56 12.41
CA PHE A 16 -6.17 2.55 11.32
C PHE A 16 -7.42 3.31 11.73
N GLN A 17 -7.96 4.09 10.81
CA GLN A 17 -9.17 4.87 11.02
C GLN A 17 -10.19 4.56 9.91
N ALA A 18 -11.45 4.36 10.30
CA ALA A 18 -12.58 4.26 9.38
C ALA A 18 -13.52 5.45 9.65
N ARG A 19 -13.77 6.25 8.62
CA ARG A 19 -14.76 7.34 8.60
C ARG A 19 -15.93 6.88 7.75
N ILE A 20 -17.13 6.83 8.30
CA ILE A 20 -18.34 6.32 7.65
C ILE A 20 -19.43 7.37 7.76
N GLN A 21 -20.13 7.62 6.64
CA GLN A 21 -21.30 8.52 6.61
C GLN A 21 -22.51 7.79 5.97
N GLY A 22 -23.70 8.21 6.34
CA GLY A 22 -24.94 7.71 5.73
C GLY A 22 -25.69 6.69 6.57
N GLU A 23 -25.05 6.13 7.61
CA GLU A 23 -25.60 5.09 8.46
C GLU A 23 -25.81 5.57 9.90
N GLU A 24 -26.70 4.90 10.65
CA GLU A 24 -26.77 5.09 12.09
C GLU A 24 -25.45 4.72 12.76
N LYS A 25 -25.06 5.45 13.80
CA LYS A 25 -23.79 5.25 14.50
C LYS A 25 -23.60 3.83 15.01
N SER A 26 -24.66 3.19 15.49
CA SER A 26 -24.60 1.80 15.98
C SER A 26 -24.31 0.81 14.86
N TYR A 27 -24.89 1.00 13.68
CA TYR A 27 -24.66 0.17 12.50
C TYR A 27 -23.27 0.42 11.93
N ALA A 28 -22.89 1.69 11.75
CA ALA A 28 -21.55 2.06 11.30
C ALA A 28 -20.45 1.51 12.23
N ALA A 29 -20.70 1.47 13.56
CA ALA A 29 -19.78 0.88 14.53
C ALA A 29 -19.60 -0.64 14.33
N GLN A 30 -20.67 -1.37 14.01
CA GLN A 30 -20.62 -2.81 13.73
C GLN A 30 -19.86 -3.08 12.42
N ALA A 31 -20.13 -2.30 11.36
CA ALA A 31 -19.41 -2.40 10.10
C ALA A 31 -17.90 -2.13 10.27
N ALA A 32 -17.56 -1.06 11.00
CA ALA A 32 -16.17 -0.74 11.33
C ALA A 32 -15.50 -1.85 12.15
N ALA A 33 -16.20 -2.43 13.13
CA ALA A 33 -15.69 -3.55 13.93
C ALA A 33 -15.42 -4.79 13.06
N ALA A 34 -16.29 -5.12 12.11
CA ALA A 34 -16.10 -6.21 11.16
C ALA A 34 -14.86 -5.96 10.27
N ALA A 35 -14.68 -4.73 9.76
CA ALA A 35 -13.49 -4.33 9.01
C ALA A 35 -12.20 -4.42 9.84
N PHE A 36 -12.23 -4.01 11.11
CA PHE A 36 -11.08 -4.14 12.01
C PHE A 36 -10.80 -5.59 12.41
N GLN A 37 -11.80 -6.44 12.50
CA GLN A 37 -11.60 -7.88 12.69
C GLN A 37 -10.87 -8.50 11.50
N ARG A 38 -11.25 -8.12 10.26
CA ARG A 38 -10.53 -8.53 9.05
C ARG A 38 -9.08 -8.04 9.06
N LEU A 39 -8.84 -6.79 9.47
CA LEU A 39 -7.49 -6.22 9.62
C LEU A 39 -6.63 -7.04 10.60
N ASN A 40 -7.16 -7.41 11.77
CA ASN A 40 -6.44 -8.25 12.74
C ASN A 40 -6.08 -9.63 12.18
N ALA A 41 -7.01 -10.24 11.44
CA ALA A 41 -6.76 -11.52 10.76
C ALA A 41 -5.63 -11.39 9.73
N LEU A 42 -5.60 -10.31 8.95
CA LEU A 42 -4.53 -10.03 7.99
C LEU A 42 -3.18 -9.82 8.70
N GLU A 43 -3.15 -9.03 9.77
CA GLU A 43 -1.91 -8.85 10.54
C GLU A 43 -1.36 -10.18 11.07
N SER A 44 -2.21 -11.10 11.49
CA SER A 44 -1.76 -12.39 12.04
C SER A 44 -1.00 -13.25 11.02
N VAL A 45 -1.33 -13.15 9.73
CA VAL A 45 -0.71 -13.95 8.66
C VAL A 45 0.34 -13.19 7.85
N LEU A 46 0.24 -11.84 7.73
CA LEU A 46 1.13 -11.01 6.92
C LEU A 46 2.31 -10.39 7.71
N SER A 47 2.31 -10.47 9.04
CA SER A 47 3.33 -9.82 9.86
C SER A 47 4.66 -10.56 9.82
N ARG A 48 5.73 -9.90 9.40
CA ARG A 48 7.10 -10.43 9.52
C ARG A 48 7.63 -10.50 10.97
N PHE A 49 6.94 -9.88 11.91
CA PHE A 49 7.33 -9.83 13.32
C PHE A 49 6.62 -10.87 14.20
N ARG A 50 5.64 -11.60 13.65
CA ARG A 50 4.93 -12.68 14.35
C ARG A 50 5.49 -14.04 13.91
N PRO A 51 6.22 -14.76 14.76
CA PRO A 51 6.93 -15.99 14.38
C PRO A 51 6.02 -17.09 13.77
N GLY A 52 4.73 -17.10 14.12
CA GLY A 52 3.76 -18.06 13.59
C GLY A 52 3.06 -17.60 12.29
N SER A 53 3.34 -16.42 11.78
CA SER A 53 2.70 -15.93 10.54
C SER A 53 3.15 -16.72 9.32
N GLU A 54 2.30 -16.78 8.30
CA GLU A 54 2.65 -17.43 7.02
C GLU A 54 3.83 -16.71 6.34
N ILE A 55 3.94 -15.40 6.46
CA ILE A 55 5.08 -14.63 5.92
C ILE A 55 6.39 -15.00 6.60
N CYS A 56 6.41 -15.22 7.93
CA CYS A 56 7.60 -15.75 8.61
C CYS A 56 7.94 -17.16 8.15
N GLN A 57 6.94 -18.03 7.97
CA GLN A 57 7.16 -19.39 7.46
C GLN A 57 7.69 -19.35 6.02
N ALA A 58 7.09 -18.53 5.14
CA ALA A 58 7.58 -18.35 3.76
C ALA A 58 9.01 -17.80 3.71
N SER A 59 9.37 -16.89 4.63
CA SER A 59 10.73 -16.34 4.74
C SER A 59 11.78 -17.37 5.20
N ALA A 60 11.33 -18.43 5.87
CA ALA A 60 12.20 -19.51 6.37
C ALA A 60 12.47 -20.61 5.34
N LEU A 61 11.80 -20.60 4.17
CA LEU A 61 11.98 -21.61 3.13
C LEU A 61 13.42 -21.62 2.59
N LEU A 62 13.95 -22.83 2.44
CA LEU A 62 15.20 -23.08 1.78
C LEU A 62 15.02 -23.26 0.26
N PRO A 63 16.07 -23.10 -0.55
CA PRO A 63 16.00 -23.33 -1.98
C PRO A 63 15.44 -24.72 -2.32
N GLY A 64 14.42 -24.76 -3.18
CA GLY A 64 13.68 -25.97 -3.57
C GLY A 64 12.48 -26.28 -2.68
N GLU A 65 12.34 -25.64 -1.52
CA GLU A 65 11.17 -25.81 -0.67
C GLU A 65 9.98 -24.95 -1.12
N PHE A 66 8.80 -25.32 -0.68
CA PHE A 66 7.56 -24.62 -0.96
C PHE A 66 6.62 -24.62 0.24
N LEU A 67 5.73 -23.63 0.29
CA LEU A 67 4.69 -23.49 1.30
C LEU A 67 3.37 -23.16 0.64
N ARG A 68 2.31 -23.86 1.04
CA ARG A 68 0.94 -23.50 0.65
C ARG A 68 0.46 -22.34 1.51
N LEU A 69 -0.06 -21.32 0.84
CA LEU A 69 -0.51 -20.08 1.47
C LEU A 69 -2.04 -20.06 1.61
N SER A 70 -2.52 -19.33 2.61
CA SER A 70 -3.91 -18.91 2.68
C SER A 70 -4.24 -17.90 1.58
N GLU A 71 -5.54 -17.73 1.25
CA GLU A 71 -5.99 -16.79 0.24
C GLU A 71 -5.40 -15.38 0.43
N PRO A 72 -5.50 -14.76 1.62
CA PRO A 72 -5.05 -13.38 1.77
C PRO A 72 -3.53 -13.21 1.61
N VAL A 73 -2.73 -14.20 2.03
CA VAL A 73 -1.28 -14.14 1.86
C VAL A 73 -0.91 -14.34 0.39
N PHE A 74 -1.54 -15.31 -0.28
CA PHE A 74 -1.33 -15.56 -1.70
C PHE A 74 -1.71 -14.35 -2.55
N ALA A 75 -2.88 -13.72 -2.28
CA ALA A 75 -3.32 -12.52 -2.98
C ALA A 75 -2.37 -11.34 -2.78
N CYS A 76 -1.91 -11.10 -1.54
CA CYS A 76 -0.95 -10.04 -1.24
C CYS A 76 0.40 -10.26 -1.94
N LEU A 77 0.94 -11.49 -1.91
CA LEU A 77 2.20 -11.81 -2.60
C LEU A 77 2.05 -11.80 -4.12
N SER A 78 0.90 -12.19 -4.67
CA SER A 78 0.62 -12.08 -6.11
C SER A 78 0.67 -10.62 -6.57
N LEU A 79 0.02 -9.72 -5.82
CA LEU A 79 0.05 -8.30 -6.10
C LEU A 79 1.47 -7.72 -5.93
N ALA A 80 2.18 -8.14 -4.87
CA ALA A 80 3.57 -7.74 -4.67
C ALA A 80 4.46 -8.17 -5.85
N LYS A 81 4.27 -9.38 -6.37
CA LYS A 81 4.99 -9.88 -7.56
C LYS A 81 4.68 -9.07 -8.81
N GLN A 82 3.42 -8.73 -9.00
CA GLN A 82 3.00 -7.85 -10.10
C GLN A 82 3.66 -6.47 -9.99
N MET A 83 3.67 -5.88 -8.80
CA MET A 83 4.31 -4.58 -8.57
C MET A 83 5.84 -4.63 -8.76
N GLU A 84 6.51 -5.74 -8.38
CA GLU A 84 7.93 -5.96 -8.71
C GLU A 84 8.18 -5.88 -10.22
N GLN A 85 7.33 -6.54 -11.01
CA GLN A 85 7.44 -6.57 -12.48
C GLN A 85 7.18 -5.18 -13.08
N ILE A 86 6.08 -4.53 -12.71
CA ILE A 86 5.66 -3.23 -13.24
C ILE A 86 6.74 -2.16 -12.93
N THR A 87 7.28 -2.17 -11.72
CA THR A 87 8.28 -1.19 -11.26
C THR A 87 9.72 -1.60 -11.63
N ARG A 88 9.89 -2.69 -12.39
CA ARG A 88 11.20 -3.21 -12.82
C ARG A 88 12.13 -3.44 -11.63
N GLY A 89 11.59 -3.96 -10.54
CA GLY A 89 12.32 -4.28 -9.31
C GLY A 89 12.61 -3.08 -8.39
N ALA A 90 12.13 -1.88 -8.71
CA ALA A 90 12.28 -0.74 -7.80
C ALA A 90 11.41 -0.86 -6.53
N PHE A 91 10.31 -1.61 -6.60
CA PHE A 91 9.62 -2.20 -5.46
C PHE A 91 9.98 -3.69 -5.40
N SER A 92 10.16 -4.25 -4.21
CA SER A 92 10.32 -5.68 -3.99
C SER A 92 9.71 -6.07 -2.64
N ALA A 93 9.09 -7.26 -2.60
CA ALA A 93 8.64 -7.88 -1.35
C ALA A 93 9.78 -8.53 -0.55
N THR A 94 10.99 -8.63 -1.14
CA THR A 94 12.19 -9.20 -0.50
C THR A 94 13.41 -8.27 -0.64
N PRO A 95 13.31 -6.98 -0.26
CA PRO A 95 14.35 -6.00 -0.58
C PRO A 95 15.69 -6.27 0.10
N ALA A 96 15.68 -6.83 1.30
CA ALA A 96 16.91 -7.15 2.03
C ALA A 96 17.61 -8.39 1.49
N ALA A 97 16.87 -9.38 0.99
CA ALA A 97 17.42 -10.59 0.42
C ALA A 97 18.20 -10.33 -0.88
N LEU A 98 17.77 -9.33 -1.66
CA LEU A 98 18.44 -8.94 -2.91
C LEU A 98 19.80 -8.27 -2.71
N ARG A 99 20.09 -7.70 -1.54
CA ARG A 99 21.41 -7.14 -1.22
C ARG A 99 22.55 -8.16 -1.38
N ASN A 100 22.29 -9.42 -1.00
CA ASN A 100 23.29 -10.47 -0.96
C ASN A 100 23.22 -11.38 -2.19
N GLN A 101 22.18 -11.25 -3.00
CA GLN A 101 21.92 -12.11 -4.16
C GLN A 101 21.18 -11.36 -5.27
N PRO A 102 21.90 -10.59 -6.10
CA PRO A 102 21.26 -9.65 -7.03
C PRO A 102 20.58 -10.29 -8.25
N THR A 103 20.38 -11.61 -8.27
CA THR A 103 19.80 -12.28 -9.45
C THR A 103 18.39 -12.82 -9.13
N PRO A 104 17.31 -12.12 -9.50
CA PRO A 104 15.93 -12.62 -9.42
C PRO A 104 15.68 -13.75 -10.46
N PRO A 105 14.61 -14.53 -10.31
CA PRO A 105 13.68 -14.54 -9.17
C PRO A 105 14.26 -15.33 -7.98
N LEU A 106 14.02 -14.81 -6.76
CA LEU A 106 14.32 -15.54 -5.52
C LEU A 106 13.19 -16.51 -5.16
N TRP A 107 11.98 -16.16 -5.57
CA TRP A 107 10.76 -16.88 -5.27
C TRP A 107 9.75 -16.79 -6.43
N GLU A 108 8.88 -17.76 -6.49
CA GLU A 108 7.78 -17.85 -7.47
C GLU A 108 6.48 -18.26 -6.80
N LEU A 109 5.35 -17.92 -7.44
CA LEU A 109 4.00 -18.34 -7.01
C LEU A 109 3.42 -19.30 -8.05
N ASP A 110 2.88 -20.40 -7.55
CA ASP A 110 2.04 -21.29 -8.34
C ASP A 110 0.56 -20.92 -8.13
N GLN A 111 -0.04 -20.34 -9.17
CA GLN A 111 -1.43 -19.89 -9.19
C GLN A 111 -2.46 -21.04 -9.02
N ARG A 112 -2.10 -22.28 -9.37
CA ARG A 112 -3.02 -23.43 -9.31
C ARG A 112 -3.10 -24.00 -7.90
N THR A 113 -1.98 -24.04 -7.21
CA THR A 113 -1.85 -24.70 -5.90
C THR A 113 -1.76 -23.70 -4.75
N TRP A 114 -1.66 -22.38 -5.05
CA TRP A 114 -1.44 -21.32 -4.07
C TRP A 114 -0.16 -21.54 -3.25
N MET A 115 0.87 -22.00 -3.91
CA MET A 115 2.17 -22.22 -3.27
C MET A 115 3.16 -21.11 -3.59
N VAL A 116 3.95 -20.75 -2.60
CA VAL A 116 5.19 -19.99 -2.80
C VAL A 116 6.36 -20.98 -2.81
N HIS A 117 7.24 -20.84 -3.81
CA HIS A 117 8.44 -21.64 -3.97
C HIS A 117 9.68 -20.77 -3.75
N CYS A 118 10.60 -21.22 -2.90
CA CYS A 118 11.93 -20.64 -2.80
C CYS A 118 12.80 -21.17 -3.95
N GLN A 119 13.14 -20.32 -4.90
CA GLN A 119 13.98 -20.72 -6.05
C GLN A 119 15.46 -20.74 -5.71
N LYS A 120 15.91 -19.75 -4.95
CA LYS A 120 17.32 -19.65 -4.53
C LYS A 120 17.49 -18.68 -3.38
N GLY A 121 18.61 -18.86 -2.67
CA GLY A 121 19.02 -17.97 -1.59
C GLY A 121 18.15 -18.02 -0.36
N LYS A 122 18.22 -16.98 0.44
CA LYS A 122 17.40 -16.77 1.62
C LYS A 122 16.29 -15.79 1.27
N LEU A 123 15.06 -16.15 1.54
CA LEU A 123 13.93 -15.24 1.47
C LEU A 123 13.90 -14.37 2.74
N ASP A 124 13.47 -13.13 2.60
CA ASP A 124 13.22 -12.22 3.71
C ASP A 124 12.08 -11.29 3.28
N PHE A 125 10.86 -11.79 3.41
CA PHE A 125 9.67 -11.05 3.01
C PHE A 125 9.44 -9.84 3.91
N ASP A 126 9.31 -8.67 3.30
CA ASP A 126 8.93 -7.43 3.92
C ASP A 126 7.78 -6.79 3.15
N LEU A 127 6.60 -6.83 3.74
CA LEU A 127 5.38 -6.26 3.17
C LEU A 127 5.10 -4.82 3.67
N GLY A 128 6.06 -4.17 4.31
CA GLY A 128 5.88 -2.81 4.86
C GLY A 128 5.47 -1.75 3.85
N ALA A 129 5.85 -1.94 2.58
CA ALA A 129 5.56 -1.03 1.48
C ALA A 129 4.31 -1.39 0.65
N ILE A 130 3.53 -2.39 1.06
CA ILE A 130 2.30 -2.81 0.37
C ILE A 130 1.21 -3.28 1.35
N GLY A 131 1.60 -3.77 2.52
CA GLY A 131 0.69 -4.48 3.43
C GLY A 131 -0.38 -3.58 4.05
N LYS A 132 -0.09 -2.30 4.31
CA LYS A 132 -1.09 -1.37 4.82
C LYS A 132 -2.15 -1.08 3.75
N GLY A 133 -1.73 -0.81 2.52
CA GLY A 133 -2.62 -0.60 1.40
C GLY A 133 -3.49 -1.83 1.15
N PHE A 134 -2.90 -3.02 1.11
CA PHE A 134 -3.64 -4.27 0.96
C PHE A 134 -4.70 -4.45 2.07
N ALA A 135 -4.35 -4.14 3.32
CA ALA A 135 -5.30 -4.19 4.42
C ALA A 135 -6.44 -3.19 4.26
N LEU A 136 -6.17 -1.96 3.80
CA LEU A 136 -7.22 -0.96 3.52
C LEU A 136 -8.17 -1.43 2.40
N ASP A 137 -7.66 -2.07 1.35
CA ASP A 137 -8.48 -2.61 0.28
C ASP A 137 -9.41 -3.73 0.81
N ARG A 138 -8.91 -4.63 1.67
CA ARG A 138 -9.72 -5.68 2.30
C ARG A 138 -10.73 -5.13 3.32
N MET A 139 -10.40 -4.04 4.02
CA MET A 139 -11.35 -3.35 4.90
C MET A 139 -12.47 -2.68 4.09
N LYS A 140 -12.13 -2.08 2.95
CA LYS A 140 -13.11 -1.50 2.01
C LYS A 140 -14.14 -2.55 1.57
N GLU A 141 -13.68 -3.75 1.15
CA GLU A 141 -14.57 -4.84 0.75
C GLU A 141 -15.61 -5.14 1.84
N ILE A 142 -15.18 -5.26 3.09
CA ILE A 142 -16.09 -5.47 4.23
C ILE A 142 -17.09 -4.32 4.39
N LEU A 143 -16.62 -3.06 4.32
CA LEU A 143 -17.55 -1.92 4.45
C LEU A 143 -18.59 -1.89 3.33
N GLU A 144 -18.21 -2.25 2.10
CA GLU A 144 -19.12 -2.34 0.96
C GLU A 144 -20.11 -3.51 1.10
N GLU A 145 -19.69 -4.67 1.62
CA GLU A 145 -20.58 -5.78 1.97
C GLU A 145 -21.64 -5.37 3.03
N TRP A 146 -21.30 -4.42 3.91
CA TRP A 146 -22.21 -3.83 4.88
C TRP A 146 -23.03 -2.67 4.30
N GLY A 147 -22.91 -2.31 3.02
CA GLY A 147 -23.58 -1.17 2.39
C GLY A 147 -23.00 0.19 2.77
N CYS A 148 -21.92 0.26 3.54
CA CYS A 148 -21.26 1.49 3.96
C CYS A 148 -20.35 2.05 2.83
N GLU A 149 -20.93 2.46 1.70
CA GLU A 149 -20.18 2.93 0.53
C GLU A 149 -19.49 4.29 0.74
N ILE A 150 -20.09 5.16 1.56
CA ILE A 150 -19.55 6.50 1.87
C ILE A 150 -18.55 6.36 3.00
N HIS A 151 -17.29 6.11 2.66
CA HIS A 151 -16.25 5.91 3.66
C HIS A 151 -14.89 6.46 3.23
N LEU A 152 -14.06 6.75 4.23
CA LEU A 152 -12.63 7.01 4.09
C LEU A 152 -11.89 6.13 5.09
N LEU A 153 -10.98 5.30 4.59
CA LEU A 153 -10.08 4.48 5.38
C LEU A 153 -8.69 5.09 5.37
N VAL A 154 -8.04 5.14 6.53
CA VAL A 154 -6.70 5.72 6.69
C VAL A 154 -5.83 4.75 7.50
N ALA A 155 -4.61 4.50 7.08
CA ALA A 155 -3.61 3.73 7.81
C ALA A 155 -2.40 4.61 8.14
N GLY A 156 -2.27 5.00 9.40
CA GLY A 156 -1.25 5.94 9.86
C GLY A 156 -1.32 7.28 9.13
N GLY A 157 -0.18 7.90 8.90
CA GLY A 157 -0.09 9.17 8.15
C GLY A 157 0.21 8.99 6.66
N SER A 158 0.25 7.75 6.14
CA SER A 158 0.82 7.50 4.81
C SER A 158 -0.11 6.88 3.79
N SER A 159 -1.18 6.20 4.18
CA SER A 159 -2.00 5.42 3.24
C SER A 159 -3.48 5.69 3.45
N ILE A 160 -4.19 5.98 2.37
CA ILE A 160 -5.60 6.37 2.35
C ILE A 160 -6.32 5.57 1.28
N ARG A 161 -7.52 5.08 1.61
CA ARG A 161 -8.47 4.48 0.67
C ARG A 161 -9.82 5.21 0.77
N ALA A 162 -10.20 5.91 -0.29
CA ALA A 162 -11.47 6.60 -0.40
C ALA A 162 -12.50 5.74 -1.12
N GLY A 163 -13.68 5.59 -0.55
CA GLY A 163 -14.90 5.08 -1.18
C GLY A 163 -15.69 6.21 -1.85
N GLN A 164 -17.03 6.12 -1.84
CA GLN A 164 -17.89 7.21 -2.29
C GLN A 164 -17.68 8.45 -1.40
N PRO A 165 -17.80 9.66 -1.96
CA PRO A 165 -17.63 10.89 -1.19
C PRO A 165 -18.80 11.13 -0.25
N PRO A 166 -18.62 11.96 0.79
CA PRO A 166 -19.73 12.46 1.59
C PRO A 166 -20.78 13.12 0.69
N LEU A 167 -22.04 13.02 1.12
CA LEU A 167 -23.13 13.73 0.47
C LEU A 167 -22.80 15.23 0.42
N ASP A 168 -23.06 15.86 -0.69
CA ASP A 168 -22.80 17.28 -0.96
C ASP A 168 -21.30 17.65 -1.17
N LEU A 169 -20.38 16.67 -1.22
CA LEU A 169 -18.96 16.89 -1.53
C LEU A 169 -18.53 16.17 -2.81
N GLN A 170 -17.56 16.76 -3.50
CA GLN A 170 -16.98 16.15 -4.71
C GLN A 170 -16.03 14.98 -4.40
N GLY A 171 -15.55 14.88 -3.16
CA GLY A 171 -14.60 13.87 -2.71
C GLY A 171 -14.18 14.08 -1.27
N TRP A 172 -13.43 13.15 -0.74
CA TRP A 172 -12.76 13.27 0.54
C TRP A 172 -11.53 14.16 0.41
N SER A 173 -11.48 15.25 1.19
CA SER A 173 -10.33 16.17 1.17
C SER A 173 -9.10 15.53 1.80
N CYS A 174 -8.08 15.23 1.00
CA CYS A 174 -6.83 14.62 1.42
C CYS A 174 -5.64 15.48 0.99
N GLY A 175 -4.64 15.62 1.88
CA GLY A 175 -3.46 16.45 1.67
C GLY A 175 -2.24 15.65 1.22
N LEU A 176 -1.34 16.29 0.45
CA LEU A 176 0.02 15.84 0.19
C LEU A 176 0.96 16.66 1.07
N GLY A 177 1.72 16.03 1.97
CA GLY A 177 2.71 16.73 2.81
C GLY A 177 2.15 17.27 4.12
N ASP A 178 2.93 18.14 4.75
CA ASP A 178 2.59 18.73 6.05
C ASP A 178 1.53 19.84 5.91
N ASN A 179 0.83 20.16 6.99
CA ASN A 179 -0.38 20.99 7.00
C ASN A 179 -0.25 22.39 6.36
N ASP A 180 0.92 22.99 6.37
CA ASP A 180 1.12 24.39 5.91
C ASP A 180 1.52 24.55 4.44
N SER A 181 2.01 23.50 3.79
CA SER A 181 2.43 23.52 2.37
C SER A 181 1.68 22.49 1.51
N SER A 182 0.63 21.89 2.03
CA SER A 182 -0.01 20.75 1.43
C SER A 182 -0.93 21.13 0.27
N GLN A 183 -0.68 20.54 -0.88
CA GLN A 183 -1.69 20.47 -1.92
C GLN A 183 -2.79 19.51 -1.44
N ARG A 184 -4.04 19.92 -1.53
CA ARG A 184 -5.19 19.09 -1.12
C ARG A 184 -6.03 18.73 -2.34
N TYR A 185 -6.47 17.47 -2.37
CA TYR A 185 -7.28 16.92 -3.45
C TYR A 185 -8.52 16.21 -2.92
N CYS A 186 -9.60 16.25 -3.68
CA CYS A 186 -10.84 15.53 -3.42
C CYS A 186 -10.72 14.11 -3.97
N LEU A 187 -10.59 13.11 -3.10
CA LEU A 187 -10.49 11.71 -3.49
C LEU A 187 -11.86 11.04 -3.53
N LYS A 188 -12.10 10.22 -4.58
CA LYS A 188 -13.30 9.42 -4.77
C LYS A 188 -12.93 8.10 -5.44
N ASN A 189 -13.31 6.97 -4.83
CA ASN A 189 -13.07 5.61 -5.34
C ASN A 189 -11.62 5.37 -5.79
N CYS A 190 -10.68 5.92 -5.06
CA CYS A 190 -9.26 5.78 -5.35
C CYS A 190 -8.44 5.79 -4.05
N SER A 191 -7.15 5.57 -4.19
CA SER A 191 -6.22 5.49 -3.06
C SER A 191 -5.05 6.42 -3.25
N LEU A 192 -4.58 6.98 -2.16
CA LEU A 192 -3.41 7.84 -2.09
C LEU A 192 -2.47 7.32 -1.01
N SER A 193 -1.23 7.07 -1.37
CA SER A 193 -0.19 6.69 -0.40
C SER A 193 1.04 7.55 -0.57
N GLY A 194 1.74 7.79 0.53
CA GLY A 194 2.96 8.58 0.57
C GLY A 194 4.14 7.81 1.16
N SER A 195 5.33 8.06 0.60
CA SER A 195 6.61 7.54 1.08
C SER A 195 7.61 8.67 1.22
N GLY A 196 8.51 8.56 2.20
CA GLY A 196 9.54 9.57 2.41
C GLY A 196 10.48 9.23 3.56
N LEU A 197 11.57 9.97 3.66
CA LEU A 197 12.61 9.73 4.66
C LEU A 197 12.33 10.37 6.02
N ALA A 198 11.31 11.22 6.13
CA ALA A 198 11.09 12.08 7.28
C ALA A 198 10.70 11.35 8.57
N VAL A 199 10.06 10.18 8.47
CA VAL A 199 9.53 9.46 9.65
C VAL A 199 10.46 8.38 10.16
N GLN A 200 11.20 7.69 9.28
CA GLN A 200 12.04 6.53 9.62
C GLN A 200 13.48 6.62 9.11
N GLY A 201 13.92 7.80 8.63
CA GLY A 201 15.27 7.99 8.09
C GLY A 201 15.49 7.29 6.74
N ARG A 202 16.77 7.01 6.38
CA ARG A 202 17.16 6.37 5.11
C ARG A 202 16.92 4.86 5.10
N HIS A 203 15.70 4.42 5.40
CA HIS A 203 15.33 3.00 5.44
C HIS A 203 14.92 2.43 4.07
N ILE A 204 14.54 3.32 3.12
CA ILE A 204 14.14 2.90 1.77
C ILE A 204 15.42 2.59 0.97
N LEU A 205 15.48 1.35 0.48
CA LEU A 205 16.59 0.85 -0.30
C LEU A 205 16.13 0.64 -1.75
N ASP A 206 17.03 0.85 -2.69
CA ASP A 206 16.87 0.33 -4.04
C ASP A 206 17.14 -1.19 -4.03
N PRO A 207 16.10 -2.03 -4.19
CA PRO A 207 16.31 -3.49 -4.16
C PRO A 207 17.25 -3.99 -5.26
N ARG A 208 17.37 -3.24 -6.36
CA ARG A 208 18.20 -3.59 -7.53
C ARG A 208 19.70 -3.45 -7.25
N SER A 209 20.07 -2.49 -6.41
CA SER A 209 21.47 -2.19 -6.09
C SER A 209 21.84 -2.48 -4.62
N GLY A 210 20.84 -2.63 -3.75
CA GLY A 210 21.02 -2.72 -2.29
C GLY A 210 21.48 -1.42 -1.63
N GLN A 211 21.54 -0.32 -2.38
CA GLN A 211 21.93 0.99 -1.87
C GLN A 211 20.71 1.76 -1.35
N PRO A 212 20.87 2.72 -0.44
CA PRO A 212 19.80 3.64 -0.09
C PRO A 212 19.23 4.32 -1.33
N ALA A 213 17.91 4.55 -1.34
CA ALA A 213 17.26 5.32 -2.40
C ALA A 213 17.95 6.68 -2.58
N ALA A 214 18.20 7.04 -3.82
CA ALA A 214 18.93 8.28 -4.15
C ALA A 214 18.09 9.55 -3.94
N ARG A 215 16.76 9.42 -3.91
CA ARG A 215 15.85 10.56 -3.77
C ARG A 215 15.82 11.07 -2.34
N ASP A 216 16.16 12.36 -2.17
CA ASP A 216 16.05 13.07 -0.90
C ASP A 216 14.78 13.93 -0.93
N GLY A 217 13.67 13.35 -0.46
CA GLY A 217 12.37 14.02 -0.53
C GLY A 217 11.20 13.10 -0.13
N ARG A 218 10.04 13.41 -0.68
CA ARG A 218 8.80 12.66 -0.48
C ARG A 218 8.15 12.33 -1.82
N THR A 219 7.45 11.23 -1.87
CA THR A 219 6.67 10.81 -3.04
C THR A 219 5.28 10.41 -2.61
N TRP A 220 4.32 10.62 -3.50
CA TRP A 220 2.96 10.12 -3.34
C TRP A 220 2.53 9.43 -4.61
N ALA A 221 1.68 8.44 -4.46
CA ALA A 221 1.06 7.75 -5.58
C ALA A 221 -0.46 7.70 -5.40
N LEU A 222 -1.18 7.93 -6.48
CA LEU A 222 -2.63 7.79 -6.56
C LEU A 222 -2.93 6.67 -7.56
N CYS A 223 -3.60 5.62 -7.06
CA CYS A 223 -3.98 4.44 -7.82
C CYS A 223 -5.45 4.07 -7.53
N ASP A 224 -5.96 3.07 -8.22
CA ASP A 224 -7.31 2.59 -7.96
C ASP A 224 -7.36 1.73 -6.69
N THR A 225 -6.28 1.04 -6.30
CA THR A 225 -6.16 0.29 -5.07
C THR A 225 -5.13 0.89 -4.11
N ALA A 226 -5.30 0.65 -2.81
CA ALA A 226 -4.38 1.16 -1.80
C ALA A 226 -3.07 0.37 -1.78
N ALA A 227 -3.09 -0.91 -2.11
CA ALA A 227 -1.89 -1.71 -2.23
C ALA A 227 -0.98 -1.24 -3.38
N GLU A 228 -1.55 -0.94 -4.55
CA GLU A 228 -0.79 -0.36 -5.67
C GLU A 228 -0.21 1.00 -5.30
N SER A 229 -0.99 1.87 -4.64
CA SER A 229 -0.50 3.20 -4.27
C SER A 229 0.62 3.13 -3.21
N ASP A 230 0.56 2.21 -2.23
CA ASP A 230 1.63 1.97 -1.26
C ASP A 230 2.93 1.52 -1.98
N ALA A 231 2.83 0.50 -2.84
CA ALA A 231 3.98 -0.03 -3.58
C ALA A 231 4.57 1.00 -4.55
N LEU A 232 3.73 1.71 -5.32
CA LEU A 232 4.18 2.72 -6.28
C LEU A 232 4.82 3.93 -5.58
N SER A 233 4.27 4.40 -4.45
CA SER A 233 4.87 5.51 -3.72
C SER A 233 6.28 5.16 -3.24
N THR A 234 6.50 3.92 -2.78
CA THR A 234 7.83 3.43 -2.38
C THR A 234 8.75 3.26 -3.58
N ALA A 235 8.27 2.67 -4.69
CA ALA A 235 9.05 2.56 -5.93
C ALA A 235 9.45 3.94 -6.48
N ALA A 236 8.59 4.95 -6.36
CA ALA A 236 8.88 6.30 -6.81
C ALA A 236 10.03 6.97 -6.04
N MET A 237 10.35 6.54 -4.82
CA MET A 237 11.56 6.97 -4.09
C MET A 237 12.84 6.44 -4.75
N VAL A 238 12.75 5.31 -5.44
CA VAL A 238 13.88 4.59 -6.05
C VAL A 238 14.04 4.92 -7.53
N LEU A 239 12.93 4.98 -8.27
CA LEU A 239 12.93 5.21 -9.72
C LEU A 239 13.44 6.60 -10.07
N SER A 240 14.28 6.70 -11.11
CA SER A 240 14.57 7.97 -11.77
C SER A 240 13.30 8.57 -12.37
N HIS A 241 13.30 9.86 -12.68
CA HIS A 241 12.14 10.50 -13.31
C HIS A 241 11.73 9.83 -14.64
N LYS A 242 12.72 9.42 -15.46
CA LYS A 242 12.49 8.73 -16.73
C LYS A 242 11.86 7.35 -16.53
N GLU A 243 12.39 6.56 -15.61
CA GLU A 243 11.84 5.23 -15.29
C GLU A 243 10.41 5.35 -14.76
N LEU A 244 10.16 6.30 -13.85
CA LEU A 244 8.82 6.54 -13.31
C LEU A 244 7.84 6.98 -14.40
N GLU A 245 8.25 7.86 -15.32
CA GLU A 245 7.43 8.25 -16.47
C GLU A 245 7.06 7.05 -17.35
N GLU A 246 8.01 6.14 -17.60
CA GLU A 246 7.76 4.91 -18.37
C GLU A 246 6.76 3.99 -17.68
N VAL A 247 6.88 3.80 -16.35
CA VAL A 247 5.93 3.03 -15.54
C VAL A 247 4.51 3.64 -15.61
N LEU A 248 4.40 4.96 -15.46
CA LEU A 248 3.12 5.66 -15.48
C LEU A 248 2.47 5.71 -16.87
N LYS A 249 3.26 5.72 -17.94
CA LYS A 249 2.74 5.60 -19.32
C LYS A 249 2.04 4.27 -19.59
N LEU A 250 2.56 3.20 -19.03
CA LEU A 250 1.97 1.86 -19.15
C LEU A 250 0.75 1.65 -18.24
N ASN A 251 0.60 2.51 -17.22
CA ASN A 251 -0.47 2.45 -16.22
C ASN A 251 -1.17 3.81 -16.16
N CYS A 252 -1.95 4.13 -17.20
CA CYS A 252 -2.54 5.46 -17.41
C CYS A 252 -3.54 5.90 -16.32
N GLN A 253 -3.95 4.98 -15.42
CA GLN A 253 -4.81 5.24 -14.26
C GLN A 253 -4.03 5.69 -13.02
N TRP A 254 -2.69 5.78 -13.09
CA TRP A 254 -1.83 6.14 -11.99
C TRP A 254 -1.30 7.55 -12.10
N LEU A 255 -1.15 8.22 -10.94
CA LEU A 255 -0.40 9.47 -10.80
C LEU A 255 0.67 9.30 -9.73
N ALA A 256 1.75 10.05 -9.89
CA ALA A 256 2.75 10.20 -8.85
C ALA A 256 3.10 11.68 -8.64
N TRP A 257 3.30 12.07 -7.39
CA TRP A 257 3.90 13.36 -7.03
C TRP A 257 5.25 13.12 -6.39
N ILE A 258 6.16 14.00 -6.71
CA ILE A 258 7.50 14.04 -6.14
C ILE A 258 7.68 15.44 -5.56
N GLN A 259 8.09 15.50 -4.30
CA GLN A 259 8.56 16.71 -3.65
C GLN A 259 10.05 16.55 -3.33
N GLU A 260 10.87 17.37 -3.95
CA GLU A 260 12.31 17.49 -3.67
C GLU A 260 12.58 18.93 -3.23
N LYS A 261 12.88 19.12 -1.95
CA LYS A 261 12.94 20.45 -1.32
C LYS A 261 11.60 21.18 -1.53
N ASP A 262 11.62 22.38 -2.15
CA ASP A 262 10.43 23.19 -2.43
C ASP A 262 9.81 22.91 -3.82
N LEU A 263 10.41 22.01 -4.60
CA LEU A 263 9.95 21.69 -5.95
C LEU A 263 8.97 20.52 -5.92
N TRP A 264 7.81 20.75 -6.52
CA TRP A 264 6.78 19.75 -6.73
C TRP A 264 6.68 19.36 -8.21
N ARG A 265 6.62 18.07 -8.46
CA ARG A 265 6.39 17.53 -9.79
C ARG A 265 5.27 16.50 -9.73
N CYS A 266 4.26 16.66 -10.58
CA CYS A 266 3.22 15.66 -10.82
C CYS A 266 3.48 14.96 -12.14
N MET A 267 3.35 13.64 -12.17
CA MET A 267 3.62 12.78 -13.33
C MET A 267 2.49 11.78 -13.51
N GLY A 268 2.21 11.41 -14.76
CA GLY A 268 1.17 10.45 -15.16
C GLY A 268 0.11 11.08 -16.07
N ASN A 269 -0.76 10.24 -16.63
CA ASN A 269 -1.79 10.65 -17.61
C ASN A 269 -3.20 10.68 -17.02
N ARG A 270 -3.41 10.17 -15.82
CA ARG A 270 -4.70 10.25 -15.14
C ARG A 270 -5.06 11.72 -14.90
N PRO A 271 -6.31 12.14 -15.11
CA PRO A 271 -6.76 13.46 -14.71
C PRO A 271 -6.51 13.72 -13.22
N LEU A 272 -6.03 14.91 -12.90
CA LEU A 272 -5.87 15.31 -11.50
C LEU A 272 -7.23 15.33 -10.80
N PRO A 273 -7.32 14.80 -9.57
CA PRO A 273 -8.50 15.02 -8.74
C PRO A 273 -8.75 16.52 -8.53
N ALA A 274 -10.00 16.89 -8.32
CA ALA A 274 -10.34 18.27 -8.00
C ALA A 274 -9.55 18.73 -6.75
N ARG A 275 -9.14 19.99 -6.73
CA ARG A 275 -8.56 20.56 -5.52
C ARG A 275 -9.65 20.74 -4.45
N ALA A 276 -9.29 20.47 -3.19
CA ALA A 276 -10.18 20.59 -2.03
C ALA A 276 -10.08 21.97 -1.39
#